data_b11a23624085e652c6876ead6abc4ca8
#
_entry.id   b11a23624085e652c6876ead6abc4ca8
#
_cell.length_a   1.000
_cell.length_b   1.000
_cell.length_c   1.000
_cell.angle_alpha   90.00
_cell.angle_beta   90.00
_cell.angle_gamma   90.00
#
_symmetry.space_group_name_H-M   'P 1'
#
loop_
_entity.id
_entity.type
_entity.pdbx_description
1 polymer ?
#
loop_
_entity_poly.entity_id
_entity_poly.type
_entity_poly.pdbx_seq_one_letter_code
_entity_poly.pdbx_strand_id
1 'polypeptide(L)'
;MKDISKIVADVESTLVPYFKEIEETAYINQEKVLNAFHHVKATESDLQGSTGYGYDDFGRDHLEEIYAQAFKAEDAIVRPQIISGTHAITIALQSLLKHGDELIYITGSPYDTLLEVIGVNGNGIESLMEHGVSYKDIALKEGKIDIESVLDGVSERTKVIAIQRSKGYDQRPSIPLDEIEEVITRLKEVHPNILIFVDNCYGEFVERREPIECGADLIAGSLIKNPGGGLAKIGGYIAGRKDLIERCGYRLTAPGIGKEAGASLNALLEMYQGFFLAPHVVSQSLKGALFTSLFLEKMNMNTTPKYYEKRTDLIQTVKFKTKEQMISFCQSIQHASPINAHFSPEPSYMPGYEDDVIMAAGTFIQGSSIELSADGPIRPPYEAYVQGGLTYEHVKIAVTRAVKQLKEQGLIE
;
A
#
# COMPACT_ATOMS: atom_id res chain seq x y z
N MET A 1 -23.70 16.24 -27.06
CA MET A 1 -22.58 15.86 -26.16
C MET A 1 -22.62 16.72 -24.92
N LYS A 2 -22.70 16.13 -23.73
CA LYS A 2 -22.49 16.92 -22.49
C LYS A 2 -21.09 17.52 -22.54
N ASP A 3 -20.99 18.80 -22.31
CA ASP A 3 -19.71 19.50 -22.25
C ASP A 3 -18.90 18.92 -21.04
N ILE A 4 -17.81 18.24 -21.33
CA ILE A 4 -16.96 17.60 -20.31
C ILE A 4 -16.52 18.62 -19.26
N SER A 5 -16.27 19.85 -19.65
CA SER A 5 -15.87 20.92 -18.70
C SER A 5 -16.96 21.23 -17.68
N LYS A 6 -18.23 21.17 -18.07
CA LYS A 6 -19.37 21.35 -17.15
C LYS A 6 -19.51 20.17 -16.20
N ILE A 7 -19.27 18.94 -16.70
CA ILE A 7 -19.30 17.74 -15.85
C ILE A 7 -18.16 17.81 -14.81
N VAL A 8 -16.95 18.20 -15.21
CA VAL A 8 -15.82 18.38 -14.30
C VAL A 8 -16.15 19.40 -13.21
N ALA A 9 -16.72 20.56 -13.56
CA ALA A 9 -17.10 21.59 -12.59
C ALA A 9 -18.19 21.10 -11.61
N ASP A 10 -19.18 20.33 -12.09
CA ASP A 10 -20.22 19.72 -11.26
C ASP A 10 -19.65 18.68 -10.29
N VAL A 11 -18.73 17.84 -10.79
CA VAL A 11 -17.99 16.86 -9.96
C VAL A 11 -17.21 17.55 -8.85
N GLU A 12 -16.40 18.54 -9.18
CA GLU A 12 -15.61 19.29 -8.16
C GLU A 12 -16.50 19.95 -7.12
N SER A 13 -17.59 20.59 -7.55
CA SER A 13 -18.56 21.18 -6.63
C SER A 13 -19.17 20.15 -5.66
N THR A 14 -19.48 18.95 -6.16
CA THR A 14 -20.01 17.85 -5.34
C THR A 14 -18.98 17.34 -4.32
N LEU A 15 -17.70 17.34 -4.70
CA LEU A 15 -16.62 16.76 -3.88
C LEU A 15 -16.07 17.69 -2.81
N VAL A 16 -16.41 18.98 -2.81
CA VAL A 16 -15.92 19.96 -1.81
C VAL A 16 -15.99 19.46 -0.36
N PRO A 17 -17.12 18.93 0.16
CA PRO A 17 -17.17 18.46 1.55
C PRO A 17 -16.25 17.26 1.81
N TYR A 18 -16.11 16.36 0.87
CA TYR A 18 -15.23 15.19 0.98
C TYR A 18 -13.75 15.60 0.94
N PHE A 19 -13.39 16.56 0.11
CA PHE A 19 -12.03 17.11 0.07
C PHE A 19 -11.63 17.75 1.40
N LYS A 20 -12.58 18.44 2.05
CA LYS A 20 -12.34 19.02 3.36
C LYS A 20 -12.05 17.96 4.43
N GLU A 21 -12.76 16.84 4.43
CA GLU A 21 -12.50 15.72 5.34
C GLU A 21 -11.10 15.09 5.09
N ILE A 22 -10.72 14.93 3.82
CA ILE A 22 -9.36 14.46 3.45
C ILE A 22 -8.31 15.46 3.97
N GLU A 23 -8.53 16.77 3.81
CA GLU A 23 -7.61 17.81 4.28
C GLU A 23 -7.47 17.83 5.82
N GLU A 24 -8.57 17.63 6.54
CA GLU A 24 -8.53 17.50 8.00
C GLU A 24 -7.74 16.26 8.45
N THR A 25 -7.91 15.13 7.75
CA THR A 25 -7.14 13.91 8.01
C THR A 25 -5.66 14.11 7.70
N ALA A 26 -5.34 14.77 6.59
CA ALA A 26 -3.96 15.11 6.24
C ALA A 26 -3.31 16.05 7.27
N TYR A 27 -4.06 17.03 7.77
CA TYR A 27 -3.57 17.93 8.83
C TYR A 27 -3.18 17.17 10.09
N ILE A 28 -4.03 16.25 10.56
CA ILE A 28 -3.79 15.43 11.76
C ILE A 28 -2.56 14.53 11.54
N ASN A 29 -2.45 13.90 10.40
CA ASN A 29 -1.31 13.03 10.08
C ASN A 29 -0.02 13.85 9.91
N GLN A 30 -0.09 15.06 9.32
CA GLN A 30 1.05 15.96 9.22
C GLN A 30 1.56 16.39 10.59
N GLU A 31 0.66 16.67 11.54
CA GLU A 31 1.02 17.00 12.91
C GLU A 31 1.71 15.83 13.62
N LYS A 32 1.23 14.59 13.43
CA LYS A 32 1.90 13.38 13.94
C LYS A 32 3.32 13.26 13.42
N VAL A 33 3.51 13.41 12.10
CA VAL A 33 4.83 13.34 11.47
C VAL A 33 5.73 14.45 11.98
N LEU A 34 5.26 15.70 12.00
CA LEU A 34 6.04 16.85 12.50
C LEU A 34 6.48 16.64 13.95
N ASN A 35 5.58 16.15 14.81
CA ASN A 35 5.89 15.86 16.21
C ASN A 35 6.93 14.74 16.35
N ALA A 36 6.93 13.74 15.46
CA ALA A 36 7.94 12.69 15.43
C ALA A 36 9.33 13.25 15.09
N PHE A 37 9.42 14.16 14.11
CA PHE A 37 10.67 14.88 13.80
C PHE A 37 11.18 15.71 14.99
N HIS A 38 10.27 16.41 15.67
CA HIS A 38 10.63 17.20 16.86
C HIS A 38 11.08 16.30 18.03
N HIS A 39 10.47 15.10 18.18
CA HIS A 39 10.82 14.16 19.25
C HIS A 39 12.30 13.73 19.15
N VAL A 40 12.77 13.36 17.97
CA VAL A 40 14.18 12.97 17.75
C VAL A 40 15.10 14.19 17.64
N LYS A 41 14.56 15.42 17.63
CA LYS A 41 15.34 16.65 17.41
C LYS A 41 16.12 16.61 16.09
N ALA A 42 15.46 16.16 15.01
CA ALA A 42 16.08 15.99 13.70
C ALA A 42 16.89 17.23 13.28
N THR A 43 18.10 17.01 12.75
CA THR A 43 19.05 18.03 12.34
C THR A 43 19.54 17.80 10.90
N GLU A 44 20.23 18.78 10.32
CA GLU A 44 20.83 18.61 8.99
C GLU A 44 21.85 17.47 8.94
N SER A 45 22.51 17.14 10.04
CA SER A 45 23.45 16.02 10.11
C SER A 45 22.79 14.65 9.95
N ASP A 46 21.50 14.53 10.30
CA ASP A 46 20.74 13.29 10.10
C ASP A 46 20.51 12.97 8.63
N LEU A 47 20.64 13.97 7.76
CA LEU A 47 20.47 13.80 6.31
C LEU A 47 21.73 13.28 5.62
N GLN A 48 22.85 13.19 6.35
CA GLN A 48 24.09 12.65 5.84
C GLN A 48 24.05 11.12 5.89
N GLY A 49 24.41 10.48 4.79
CA GLY A 49 24.47 9.02 4.73
C GLY A 49 25.78 8.47 5.31
N SER A 50 25.74 7.18 5.65
CA SER A 50 26.91 6.38 6.02
C SER A 50 27.31 5.43 4.90
N THR A 51 28.50 4.84 5.01
CA THR A 51 29.04 3.85 4.07
C THR A 51 29.55 2.60 4.79
N GLY A 52 29.85 1.54 4.06
CA GLY A 52 30.38 0.30 4.62
C GLY A 52 29.39 -0.38 5.58
N TYR A 53 29.79 -0.62 6.79
CA TYR A 53 28.93 -1.25 7.80
C TYR A 53 27.81 -0.33 8.32
N GLY A 54 27.98 0.99 8.21
CA GLY A 54 27.00 1.96 8.71
C GLY A 54 26.80 1.91 10.22
N TYR A 55 27.85 1.61 10.99
CA TYR A 55 27.79 1.73 12.45
C TYR A 55 27.62 3.19 12.85
N ASP A 56 26.84 3.45 13.90
CA ASP A 56 26.56 4.80 14.41
C ASP A 56 25.96 5.74 13.36
N ASP A 57 25.13 5.20 12.43
CA ASP A 57 24.38 6.00 11.48
C ASP A 57 23.17 6.65 12.19
N PHE A 58 23.41 7.79 12.86
CA PHE A 58 22.39 8.50 13.62
C PHE A 58 21.19 8.91 12.76
N GLY A 59 21.43 9.28 11.49
CA GLY A 59 20.34 9.64 10.58
C GLY A 59 19.41 8.46 10.29
N ARG A 60 19.97 7.27 10.10
CA ARG A 60 19.19 6.04 9.97
C ARG A 60 18.39 5.75 11.24
N ASP A 61 19.04 5.82 12.39
CA ASP A 61 18.44 5.48 13.68
C ASP A 61 17.32 6.46 14.04
N HIS A 62 17.52 7.76 13.83
CA HIS A 62 16.47 8.79 13.99
C HIS A 62 15.32 8.60 13.00
N LEU A 63 15.58 8.22 11.73
CA LEU A 63 14.51 7.92 10.77
C LEU A 63 13.62 6.76 11.25
N GLU A 64 14.22 5.70 11.76
CA GLU A 64 13.51 4.56 12.34
C GLU A 64 12.65 4.99 13.54
N GLU A 65 13.18 5.83 14.43
CA GLU A 65 12.44 6.38 15.56
C GLU A 65 11.30 7.32 15.11
N ILE A 66 11.50 8.14 14.06
CA ILE A 66 10.45 8.97 13.47
C ILE A 66 9.27 8.09 12.99
N TYR A 67 9.55 6.99 12.29
CA TYR A 67 8.49 6.06 11.87
C TYR A 67 7.79 5.41 13.05
N ALA A 68 8.55 4.94 14.06
CA ALA A 68 7.98 4.36 15.27
C ALA A 68 7.03 5.34 15.98
N GLN A 69 7.46 6.60 16.17
CA GLN A 69 6.64 7.63 16.81
C GLN A 69 5.39 7.99 16.00
N ALA A 70 5.52 8.16 14.68
CA ALA A 70 4.41 8.53 13.81
C ALA A 70 3.35 7.42 13.73
N PHE A 71 3.76 6.14 13.71
CA PHE A 71 2.88 4.97 13.64
C PHE A 71 2.49 4.42 15.01
N LYS A 72 2.95 5.05 16.12
CA LYS A 72 2.69 4.60 17.50
C LYS A 72 3.23 3.19 17.79
N ALA A 73 4.32 2.82 17.14
CA ALA A 73 5.05 1.58 17.38
C ALA A 73 6.11 1.78 18.48
N GLU A 74 6.56 0.67 19.07
CA GLU A 74 7.64 0.69 20.06
C GLU A 74 9.01 0.85 19.39
N ASP A 75 9.16 0.31 18.16
CA ASP A 75 10.38 0.39 17.36
C ASP A 75 10.06 0.20 15.87
N ALA A 76 11.02 0.53 14.99
CA ALA A 76 10.90 0.32 13.56
C ALA A 76 12.25 0.00 12.90
N ILE A 77 12.19 -0.56 11.70
CA ILE A 77 13.29 -0.69 10.74
C ILE A 77 12.85 0.03 9.46
N VAL A 78 13.65 0.97 8.99
CA VAL A 78 13.38 1.75 7.77
C VAL A 78 14.67 1.82 6.94
N ARG A 79 14.75 1.02 5.88
CA ARG A 79 16.04 0.76 5.21
C ARG A 79 15.93 0.72 3.70
N PRO A 80 16.92 1.28 2.99
CA PRO A 80 17.05 1.06 1.55
C PRO A 80 17.39 -0.40 1.18
N GLN A 81 17.98 -1.18 2.12
CA GLN A 81 18.27 -2.59 1.95
C GLN A 81 17.00 -3.48 1.92
N ILE A 82 15.89 -2.98 2.40
CA ILE A 82 14.58 -3.63 2.18
C ILE A 82 14.09 -3.21 0.81
N ILE A 83 14.38 -4.01 -0.20
CA ILE A 83 14.27 -3.62 -1.62
C ILE A 83 12.83 -3.47 -2.16
N SER A 84 11.83 -3.92 -1.41
CA SER A 84 10.41 -3.86 -1.81
C SER A 84 9.47 -4.07 -0.62
N GLY A 85 8.17 -3.81 -0.82
CA GLY A 85 7.14 -4.18 0.14
C GLY A 85 7.06 -5.69 0.39
N THR A 86 7.15 -6.50 -0.68
CA THR A 86 7.21 -7.96 -0.57
C THR A 86 8.39 -8.42 0.29
N HIS A 87 9.57 -7.78 0.15
CA HIS A 87 10.73 -8.09 0.98
C HIS A 87 10.49 -7.70 2.45
N ALA A 88 9.89 -6.54 2.73
CA ALA A 88 9.53 -6.15 4.10
C ALA A 88 8.58 -7.17 4.76
N ILE A 89 7.54 -7.59 4.04
CA ILE A 89 6.57 -8.59 4.51
C ILE A 89 7.25 -9.95 4.71
N THR A 90 8.12 -10.36 3.79
CA THR A 90 8.88 -11.61 3.90
C THR A 90 9.76 -11.62 5.15
N ILE A 91 10.52 -10.54 5.40
CA ILE A 91 11.34 -10.40 6.62
C ILE A 91 10.45 -10.52 7.85
N ALA A 92 9.33 -9.81 7.90
CA ALA A 92 8.39 -9.85 9.01
C ALA A 92 7.89 -11.28 9.27
N LEU A 93 7.30 -11.93 8.27
CA LEU A 93 6.73 -13.27 8.41
C LEU A 93 7.79 -14.32 8.80
N GLN A 94 8.96 -14.32 8.14
CA GLN A 94 10.05 -15.24 8.46
C GLN A 94 10.69 -14.99 9.84
N SER A 95 10.52 -13.79 10.40
CA SER A 95 10.98 -13.47 11.75
C SER A 95 10.03 -13.97 12.83
N LEU A 96 8.74 -14.04 12.52
CA LEU A 96 7.67 -14.44 13.43
C LEU A 96 7.43 -15.94 13.43
N LEU A 97 7.62 -16.61 12.28
CA LEU A 97 7.23 -18.00 12.04
C LEU A 97 8.45 -18.93 12.10
N LYS A 98 8.22 -20.14 12.61
CA LYS A 98 9.20 -21.21 12.70
C LYS A 98 8.61 -22.50 12.15
N HIS A 99 9.46 -23.51 11.95
CA HIS A 99 9.02 -24.86 11.61
C HIS A 99 7.94 -25.36 12.58
N GLY A 100 6.82 -25.80 12.06
CA GLY A 100 5.66 -26.30 12.82
C GLY A 100 4.60 -25.25 13.14
N ASP A 101 4.91 -23.96 13.00
CA ASP A 101 3.92 -22.88 13.18
C ASP A 101 2.91 -22.82 12.04
N GLU A 102 1.78 -22.16 12.29
CA GLU A 102 0.73 -21.89 11.32
C GLU A 102 0.53 -20.38 11.11
N LEU A 103 0.42 -20.00 9.83
CA LEU A 103 0.03 -18.68 9.36
C LEU A 103 -1.41 -18.71 8.84
N ILE A 104 -2.25 -17.78 9.31
CA ILE A 104 -3.62 -17.62 8.81
C ILE A 104 -3.78 -16.20 8.25
N TYR A 105 -4.12 -16.08 6.96
CA TYR A 105 -4.64 -14.83 6.38
C TYR A 105 -6.15 -14.77 6.57
N ILE A 106 -6.66 -13.67 7.12
CA ILE A 106 -8.09 -13.50 7.46
C ILE A 106 -8.84 -12.55 6.54
N THR A 107 -8.20 -12.11 5.48
CA THR A 107 -8.77 -11.24 4.45
C THR A 107 -8.87 -11.92 3.09
N GLY A 108 -8.93 -13.25 3.08
CA GLY A 108 -8.77 -14.08 1.89
C GLY A 108 -7.30 -14.26 1.53
N SER A 109 -7.03 -14.87 0.39
CA SER A 109 -5.67 -15.06 -0.12
C SER A 109 -4.96 -13.71 -0.29
N PRO A 110 -3.68 -13.57 0.11
CA PRO A 110 -2.90 -12.38 -0.16
C PRO A 110 -2.58 -12.25 -1.66
N TYR A 111 -1.98 -11.13 -2.04
CA TYR A 111 -1.63 -10.87 -3.44
C TYR A 111 -0.61 -11.89 -4.01
N ASP A 112 -0.62 -12.06 -5.34
CA ASP A 112 0.03 -13.17 -6.05
C ASP A 112 1.51 -13.39 -5.69
N THR A 113 2.33 -12.33 -5.66
CA THR A 113 3.76 -12.49 -5.33
C THR A 113 4.00 -12.94 -3.89
N LEU A 114 3.08 -12.68 -2.97
CA LEU A 114 3.17 -13.16 -1.60
C LEU A 114 2.75 -14.63 -1.47
N LEU A 115 1.86 -15.11 -2.34
CA LEU A 115 1.54 -16.54 -2.42
C LEU A 115 2.77 -17.38 -2.81
N GLU A 116 3.70 -16.83 -3.61
CA GLU A 116 4.99 -17.49 -3.89
C GLU A 116 5.89 -17.51 -2.64
N VAL A 117 5.96 -16.40 -1.87
CA VAL A 117 6.70 -16.36 -0.59
C VAL A 117 6.16 -17.39 0.41
N ILE A 118 4.84 -17.56 0.44
CA ILE A 118 4.19 -18.56 1.31
C ILE A 118 4.48 -19.98 0.79
N GLY A 119 4.47 -20.20 -0.52
CA GLY A 119 4.68 -21.49 -1.18
C GLY A 119 3.40 -22.12 -1.72
N VAL A 120 2.32 -21.36 -1.84
CA VAL A 120 1.06 -21.79 -2.46
C VAL A 120 1.22 -21.86 -3.99
N ASN A 121 1.89 -20.85 -4.56
CA ASN A 121 2.16 -20.73 -5.98
C ASN A 121 3.69 -20.82 -6.25
N GLY A 122 4.05 -20.88 -7.52
CA GLY A 122 5.45 -20.94 -7.96
C GLY A 122 6.09 -22.31 -7.76
N ASN A 123 7.41 -22.33 -7.58
CA ASN A 123 8.19 -23.56 -7.41
C ASN A 123 8.41 -23.97 -5.94
N GLY A 124 7.92 -23.16 -4.98
CA GLY A 124 8.00 -23.42 -3.55
C GLY A 124 9.40 -23.30 -2.92
N ILE A 125 10.45 -23.01 -3.70
CA ILE A 125 11.84 -22.91 -3.20
C ILE A 125 11.97 -21.72 -2.23
N GLU A 126 12.59 -21.98 -1.06
CA GLU A 126 12.78 -20.97 0.03
C GLU A 126 11.49 -20.37 0.58
N SER A 127 10.33 -21.01 0.28
CA SER A 127 9.02 -20.57 0.79
C SER A 127 8.82 -20.89 2.27
N LEU A 128 7.84 -20.25 2.90
CA LEU A 128 7.46 -20.55 4.29
C LEU A 128 7.03 -22.02 4.44
N MET A 129 6.30 -22.57 3.46
CA MET A 129 5.85 -23.97 3.49
C MET A 129 7.01 -24.95 3.34
N GLU A 130 8.02 -24.66 2.52
CA GLU A 130 9.24 -25.47 2.44
C GLU A 130 9.99 -25.48 3.78
N HIS A 131 9.97 -24.37 4.51
CA HIS A 131 10.52 -24.28 5.86
C HIS A 131 9.61 -24.85 6.96
N GLY A 132 8.54 -25.53 6.58
CA GLY A 132 7.66 -26.29 7.48
C GLY A 132 6.61 -25.45 8.20
N VAL A 133 6.30 -24.24 7.70
CA VAL A 133 5.16 -23.45 8.15
C VAL A 133 3.90 -23.92 7.43
N SER A 134 2.81 -24.14 8.15
CA SER A 134 1.50 -24.40 7.54
C SER A 134 0.77 -23.08 7.26
N TYR A 135 -0.01 -23.08 6.17
CA TYR A 135 -0.76 -21.91 5.73
C TYR A 135 -2.22 -22.24 5.50
N LYS A 136 -3.08 -21.29 5.80
CA LYS A 136 -4.46 -21.24 5.33
C LYS A 136 -4.96 -19.78 5.23
N ASP A 137 -5.98 -19.57 4.43
CA ASP A 137 -6.71 -18.32 4.36
C ASP A 137 -8.18 -18.50 4.70
N ILE A 138 -8.79 -17.42 5.15
CA ILE A 138 -10.22 -17.35 5.47
C ILE A 138 -10.79 -16.20 4.66
N ALA A 139 -11.74 -16.53 3.78
CA ALA A 139 -12.37 -15.56 2.90
C ALA A 139 -13.27 -14.59 3.69
N LEU A 140 -13.41 -13.37 3.15
CA LEU A 140 -14.39 -12.42 3.67
C LEU A 140 -15.82 -12.95 3.49
N LYS A 141 -16.67 -12.65 4.44
CA LYS A 141 -18.11 -12.91 4.38
C LYS A 141 -18.83 -11.57 4.16
N GLU A 142 -19.53 -11.45 3.04
CA GLU A 142 -20.23 -10.21 2.67
C GLU A 142 -19.32 -8.97 2.70
N GLY A 143 -18.05 -9.14 2.32
CA GLY A 143 -17.05 -8.07 2.27
C GLY A 143 -16.42 -7.69 3.62
N LYS A 144 -16.70 -8.45 4.70
CA LYS A 144 -16.14 -8.26 6.05
C LYS A 144 -15.37 -9.48 6.52
N ILE A 145 -14.47 -9.30 7.48
CA ILE A 145 -13.76 -10.38 8.11
C ILE A 145 -14.76 -11.26 8.90
N ASP A 146 -14.82 -12.55 8.58
CA ASP A 146 -15.66 -13.52 9.31
C ASP A 146 -14.97 -13.96 10.59
N ILE A 147 -15.13 -13.16 11.65
CA ILE A 147 -14.44 -13.39 12.93
C ILE A 147 -14.78 -14.75 13.55
N GLU A 148 -16.00 -15.28 13.38
CA GLU A 148 -16.36 -16.59 13.92
C GLU A 148 -15.58 -17.70 13.20
N SER A 149 -15.51 -17.65 11.88
CA SER A 149 -14.67 -18.58 11.10
C SER A 149 -13.18 -18.44 11.43
N VAL A 150 -12.71 -17.22 11.76
CA VAL A 150 -11.34 -16.98 12.19
C VAL A 150 -11.08 -17.64 13.55
N LEU A 151 -11.95 -17.43 14.54
CA LEU A 151 -11.81 -18.02 15.88
C LEU A 151 -11.84 -19.56 15.81
N ASP A 152 -12.78 -20.13 15.05
CA ASP A 152 -12.86 -21.58 14.83
C ASP A 152 -11.63 -22.13 14.08
N GLY A 153 -11.01 -21.30 13.24
CA GLY A 153 -9.84 -21.65 12.46
C GLY A 153 -8.54 -21.68 13.25
N VAL A 154 -8.45 -21.03 14.42
CA VAL A 154 -7.24 -20.99 15.22
C VAL A 154 -6.94 -22.34 15.85
N SER A 155 -5.69 -22.79 15.76
CA SER A 155 -5.19 -24.01 16.37
C SER A 155 -4.04 -23.73 17.33
N GLU A 156 -3.59 -24.74 18.08
CA GLU A 156 -2.40 -24.62 18.95
C GLU A 156 -1.13 -24.26 18.18
N ARG A 157 -1.09 -24.54 16.87
CA ARG A 157 0.03 -24.20 15.98
C ARG A 157 -0.07 -22.80 15.41
N THR A 158 -1.23 -22.15 15.48
CA THR A 158 -1.44 -20.83 14.91
C THR A 158 -0.58 -19.80 15.66
N LYS A 159 0.41 -19.26 14.98
CA LYS A 159 1.35 -18.28 15.54
C LYS A 159 1.05 -16.86 15.08
N VAL A 160 0.68 -16.70 13.81
CA VAL A 160 0.45 -15.40 13.18
C VAL A 160 -0.91 -15.38 12.50
N ILE A 161 -1.69 -14.36 12.80
CA ILE A 161 -2.84 -13.92 12.01
C ILE A 161 -2.37 -12.74 11.17
N ALA A 162 -2.54 -12.85 9.85
CA ALA A 162 -2.15 -11.83 8.90
C ALA A 162 -3.35 -11.17 8.24
N ILE A 163 -3.27 -9.85 8.08
CA ILE A 163 -4.27 -8.99 7.45
C ILE A 163 -3.61 -8.26 6.29
N GLN A 164 -4.10 -8.44 5.07
CA GLN A 164 -3.79 -7.55 3.97
C GLN A 164 -4.84 -6.45 3.93
N ARG A 165 -4.48 -5.23 4.32
CA ARG A 165 -5.40 -4.11 4.46
C ARG A 165 -5.99 -3.67 3.13
N SER A 166 -5.14 -3.45 2.13
CA SER A 166 -5.56 -3.06 0.79
C SER A 166 -6.10 -4.24 -0.02
N LYS A 167 -6.99 -3.95 -0.96
CA LYS A 167 -7.58 -4.96 -1.83
C LYS A 167 -6.62 -5.54 -2.89
N GLY A 168 -5.56 -4.81 -3.26
CA GLY A 168 -4.73 -5.19 -4.41
C GLY A 168 -5.57 -5.29 -5.70
N TYR A 169 -5.37 -6.35 -6.49
CA TYR A 169 -6.19 -6.66 -7.69
C TYR A 169 -7.41 -7.56 -7.38
N ASP A 170 -7.77 -7.68 -6.12
CA ASP A 170 -8.95 -8.44 -5.72
C ASP A 170 -10.23 -7.61 -5.86
N GLN A 171 -11.37 -8.29 -6.00
CA GLN A 171 -12.69 -7.65 -6.06
C GLN A 171 -13.29 -7.38 -4.67
N ARG A 172 -12.61 -7.83 -3.60
CA ARG A 172 -13.03 -7.54 -2.23
C ARG A 172 -12.85 -6.06 -1.85
N PRO A 173 -13.54 -5.56 -0.83
CA PRO A 173 -13.23 -4.23 -0.27
C PRO A 173 -11.88 -4.24 0.45
N SER A 174 -11.28 -3.07 0.61
CA SER A 174 -10.18 -2.84 1.54
C SER A 174 -10.71 -2.77 2.97
N ILE A 175 -9.90 -3.15 3.95
CA ILE A 175 -10.34 -3.34 5.34
C ILE A 175 -10.11 -2.06 6.16
N PRO A 176 -11.16 -1.41 6.70
CA PRO A 176 -11.03 -0.21 7.51
C PRO A 176 -10.46 -0.53 8.90
N LEU A 177 -9.79 0.47 9.49
CA LEU A 177 -9.15 0.28 10.80
C LEU A 177 -10.12 -0.03 11.93
N ASP A 178 -11.35 0.47 11.88
CA ASP A 178 -12.36 0.17 12.89
C ASP A 178 -12.71 -1.34 12.90
N GLU A 179 -12.78 -1.96 11.71
CA GLU A 179 -12.99 -3.40 11.59
C GLU A 179 -11.76 -4.20 12.05
N ILE A 180 -10.56 -3.74 11.69
CA ILE A 180 -9.30 -4.35 12.15
C ILE A 180 -9.24 -4.32 13.69
N GLU A 181 -9.57 -3.20 14.33
CA GLU A 181 -9.59 -3.05 15.79
C GLU A 181 -10.59 -4.00 16.46
N GLU A 182 -11.81 -4.09 15.93
CA GLU A 182 -12.84 -5.00 16.44
C GLU A 182 -12.35 -6.45 16.38
N VAL A 183 -11.81 -6.88 15.23
CA VAL A 183 -11.32 -8.24 15.01
C VAL A 183 -10.13 -8.54 15.91
N ILE A 184 -9.15 -7.65 16.02
CA ILE A 184 -7.99 -7.85 16.90
C ILE A 184 -8.42 -7.94 18.35
N THR A 185 -9.32 -7.09 18.81
CA THR A 185 -9.82 -7.12 20.19
C THR A 185 -10.41 -8.47 20.52
N ARG A 186 -11.31 -8.97 19.70
CA ARG A 186 -11.94 -10.28 19.89
C ARG A 186 -10.95 -11.44 19.83
N LEU A 187 -10.00 -11.39 18.89
CA LEU A 187 -8.93 -12.40 18.79
C LEU A 187 -8.06 -12.44 20.05
N LYS A 188 -7.64 -11.28 20.55
CA LYS A 188 -6.77 -11.19 21.73
C LYS A 188 -7.48 -11.57 23.03
N GLU A 189 -8.82 -11.40 23.13
CA GLU A 189 -9.62 -11.88 24.26
C GLU A 189 -9.58 -13.41 24.38
N VAL A 190 -9.63 -14.13 23.25
CA VAL A 190 -9.65 -15.60 23.23
C VAL A 190 -8.24 -16.19 23.12
N HIS A 191 -7.37 -15.55 22.34
CA HIS A 191 -6.02 -16.00 22.00
C HIS A 191 -4.97 -14.90 22.25
N PRO A 192 -4.66 -14.55 23.50
CA PRO A 192 -3.82 -13.39 23.85
C PRO A 192 -2.37 -13.47 23.33
N ASN A 193 -1.89 -14.67 23.01
CA ASN A 193 -0.51 -14.89 22.57
C ASN A 193 -0.35 -14.94 21.04
N ILE A 194 -1.43 -14.88 20.27
CA ILE A 194 -1.37 -14.81 18.80
C ILE A 194 -0.78 -13.47 18.38
N LEU A 195 0.11 -13.50 17.41
CA LEU A 195 0.68 -12.30 16.82
C LEU A 195 -0.17 -11.82 15.64
N ILE A 196 -0.47 -10.54 15.62
CA ILE A 196 -1.22 -9.88 14.55
C ILE A 196 -0.25 -9.10 13.68
N PHE A 197 -0.15 -9.53 12.43
CA PHE A 197 0.64 -8.84 11.39
C PHE A 197 -0.30 -8.16 10.39
N VAL A 198 -0.02 -6.90 10.03
CA VAL A 198 -0.77 -6.18 9.01
C VAL A 198 0.15 -5.72 7.89
N ASP A 199 -0.12 -6.18 6.66
CA ASP A 199 0.38 -5.54 5.45
C ASP A 199 -0.35 -4.21 5.29
N ASN A 200 0.34 -3.12 5.57
CA ASN A 200 -0.20 -1.76 5.59
C ASN A 200 -0.01 -1.01 4.26
N CYS A 201 0.54 -1.66 3.24
CA CYS A 201 0.73 -1.05 1.92
C CYS A 201 -0.56 -0.38 1.42
N TYR A 202 -0.45 0.84 0.91
CA TYR A 202 -1.54 1.72 0.45
C TYR A 202 -2.43 2.31 1.55
N GLY A 203 -2.29 1.87 2.80
CA GLY A 203 -3.13 2.32 3.90
C GLY A 203 -2.52 3.45 4.72
N GLU A 204 -1.21 3.64 4.65
CA GLU A 204 -0.51 4.62 5.47
C GLU A 204 -1.04 6.04 5.21
N PHE A 205 -1.36 6.75 6.27
CA PHE A 205 -1.92 8.12 6.27
C PHE A 205 -3.28 8.32 5.57
N VAL A 206 -3.95 7.23 5.16
CA VAL A 206 -5.30 7.31 4.57
C VAL A 206 -6.35 7.58 5.64
N GLU A 207 -6.21 6.97 6.80
CA GLU A 207 -7.03 7.23 7.98
C GLU A 207 -6.22 8.01 9.06
N ARG A 208 -6.87 8.46 10.13
CA ARG A 208 -6.22 9.23 11.20
C ARG A 208 -5.38 8.38 12.15
N ARG A 209 -5.57 7.07 12.14
CA ARG A 209 -4.84 6.08 12.93
C ARG A 209 -4.08 5.13 12.01
N GLU A 210 -3.19 4.34 12.60
CA GLU A 210 -2.49 3.25 11.95
C GLU A 210 -2.80 1.90 12.62
N PRO A 211 -2.56 0.75 11.97
CA PRO A 211 -2.96 -0.54 12.54
C PRO A 211 -2.34 -0.88 13.90
N ILE A 212 -1.18 -0.32 14.23
CA ILE A 212 -0.58 -0.47 15.59
C ILE A 212 -1.49 0.14 16.65
N GLU A 213 -2.12 1.28 16.37
CA GLU A 213 -3.08 1.92 17.28
C GLU A 213 -4.36 1.08 17.46
N CYS A 214 -4.59 0.13 16.55
CA CYS A 214 -5.71 -0.83 16.57
C CYS A 214 -5.34 -2.18 17.19
N GLY A 215 -4.12 -2.32 17.73
CA GLY A 215 -3.65 -3.51 18.42
C GLY A 215 -2.85 -4.50 17.56
N ALA A 216 -2.46 -4.14 16.34
CA ALA A 216 -1.52 -4.94 15.56
C ALA A 216 -0.14 -5.01 16.26
N ASP A 217 0.48 -6.19 16.25
CA ASP A 217 1.80 -6.38 16.86
C ASP A 217 2.92 -5.92 15.92
N LEU A 218 2.71 -6.03 14.60
CA LEU A 218 3.70 -5.68 13.58
C LEU A 218 3.01 -5.24 12.29
N ILE A 219 3.55 -4.21 11.66
CA ILE A 219 3.16 -3.74 10.31
C ILE A 219 4.36 -3.66 9.40
N ALA A 220 4.12 -3.78 8.10
CA ALA A 220 5.16 -3.61 7.10
C ALA A 220 4.61 -2.93 5.84
N GLY A 221 5.51 -2.28 5.09
CA GLY A 221 5.16 -1.64 3.84
C GLY A 221 6.37 -1.19 3.03
N SER A 222 6.09 -0.52 1.92
CA SER A 222 7.06 -0.07 0.93
C SER A 222 7.25 1.44 0.94
N LEU A 223 8.49 1.90 0.82
CA LEU A 223 8.79 3.35 0.74
C LEU A 223 8.52 3.95 -0.65
N ILE A 224 8.41 3.13 -1.70
CA ILE A 224 7.98 3.64 -3.02
C ILE A 224 6.44 3.76 -3.13
N LYS A 225 5.74 3.58 -2.02
CA LYS A 225 4.29 3.79 -1.85
C LYS A 225 4.04 5.02 -0.96
N ASN A 226 2.94 4.99 -0.19
CA ASN A 226 2.49 6.12 0.63
C ASN A 226 3.60 6.76 1.48
N PRO A 227 4.38 6.01 2.30
CA PRO A 227 5.29 6.64 3.26
C PRO A 227 6.46 7.38 2.63
N GLY A 228 6.82 7.03 1.40
CA GLY A 228 7.92 7.70 0.70
C GLY A 228 7.53 9.00 0.01
N GLY A 229 6.24 9.37 -0.01
CA GLY A 229 5.76 10.65 -0.53
C GLY A 229 6.19 10.97 -1.96
N GLY A 230 6.49 9.94 -2.77
CA GLY A 230 6.99 10.08 -4.14
C GLY A 230 8.46 10.51 -4.25
N LEU A 231 9.21 10.55 -3.14
CA LEU A 231 10.63 10.92 -3.12
C LEU A 231 11.57 9.76 -2.78
N ALA A 232 11.19 8.87 -1.86
CA ALA A 232 12.01 7.71 -1.53
C ALA A 232 12.12 6.76 -2.73
N LYS A 233 13.33 6.61 -3.26
CA LYS A 233 13.60 5.87 -4.52
C LYS A 233 13.58 4.36 -4.34
N ILE A 234 13.74 3.88 -3.11
CA ILE A 234 13.82 2.47 -2.72
C ILE A 234 13.53 2.36 -1.24
N GLY A 235 13.25 1.17 -0.78
CA GLY A 235 13.20 0.87 0.63
C GLY A 235 11.87 0.28 1.08
N GLY A 236 11.88 -0.20 2.30
CA GLY A 236 10.72 -0.68 3.02
C GLY A 236 10.82 -0.34 4.50
N TYR A 237 9.72 -0.50 5.18
CA TYR A 237 9.66 -0.34 6.63
C TYR A 237 8.97 -1.54 7.28
N ILE A 238 9.35 -1.79 8.53
CA ILE A 238 8.68 -2.72 9.44
C ILE A 238 8.59 -1.97 10.78
N ALA A 239 7.40 -1.88 11.37
CA ALA A 239 7.21 -1.18 12.64
C ALA A 239 6.27 -1.98 13.57
N GLY A 240 6.50 -1.90 14.88
CA GLY A 240 5.68 -2.61 15.85
C GLY A 240 6.37 -2.80 17.20
N ARG A 241 6.10 -3.93 17.84
CA ARG A 241 6.71 -4.30 19.13
C ARG A 241 8.21 -4.44 19.01
N LYS A 242 8.93 -3.91 19.98
CA LYS A 242 10.40 -3.90 20.02
C LYS A 242 11.02 -5.29 19.92
N ASP A 243 10.48 -6.28 20.64
CA ASP A 243 10.98 -7.65 20.62
C ASP A 243 10.84 -8.32 19.25
N LEU A 244 9.82 -7.95 18.47
CA LEU A 244 9.58 -8.44 17.11
C LEU A 244 10.46 -7.70 16.10
N ILE A 245 10.67 -6.41 16.27
CA ILE A 245 11.58 -5.60 15.44
C ILE A 245 13.03 -6.08 15.59
N GLU A 246 13.47 -6.45 16.79
CA GLU A 246 14.79 -7.05 16.99
C GLU A 246 14.97 -8.32 16.15
N ARG A 247 13.97 -9.21 16.13
CA ARG A 247 13.98 -10.42 15.27
C ARG A 247 14.02 -10.07 13.78
N CYS A 248 13.26 -9.07 13.36
CA CYS A 248 13.31 -8.59 11.98
C CYS A 248 14.68 -8.05 11.61
N GLY A 249 15.35 -7.35 12.52
CA GLY A 249 16.74 -6.91 12.36
C GLY A 249 17.72 -8.05 12.14
N TYR A 250 17.62 -9.11 12.95
CA TYR A 250 18.44 -10.32 12.77
C TYR A 250 18.15 -11.05 11.44
N ARG A 251 16.90 -11.01 10.98
CA ARG A 251 16.55 -11.60 9.68
C ARG A 251 17.03 -10.77 8.50
N LEU A 252 16.98 -9.44 8.63
CA LEU A 252 17.44 -8.52 7.59
C LEU A 252 18.96 -8.59 7.39
N THR A 253 19.72 -8.75 8.47
CA THR A 253 21.19 -8.75 8.47
C THR A 253 21.72 -10.13 8.84
N ALA A 254 22.03 -10.33 10.13
CA ALA A 254 22.42 -11.62 10.69
C ALA A 254 22.17 -11.64 12.21
N PRO A 255 21.99 -12.84 12.83
CA PRO A 255 21.97 -12.97 14.28
C PRO A 255 23.22 -12.34 14.92
N GLY A 256 23.00 -11.51 15.94
CA GLY A 256 24.03 -10.77 16.64
C GLY A 256 24.46 -9.44 16.00
N ILE A 257 24.02 -9.13 14.77
CA ILE A 257 24.23 -7.84 14.11
C ILE A 257 22.96 -6.97 14.21
N GLY A 258 21.83 -7.49 13.72
CA GLY A 258 20.54 -6.80 13.82
C GLY A 258 20.54 -5.41 13.20
N LYS A 259 20.03 -4.43 13.94
CA LYS A 259 19.87 -3.04 13.50
C LYS A 259 21.19 -2.23 13.48
N GLU A 260 22.26 -2.74 14.10
CA GLU A 260 23.53 -2.01 14.24
C GLU A 260 24.24 -1.74 12.91
N ALA A 261 24.03 -2.61 11.90
CA ALA A 261 24.64 -2.49 10.60
C ALA A 261 23.61 -2.17 9.50
N GLY A 262 24.10 -1.58 8.41
CA GLY A 262 23.31 -1.23 7.23
C GLY A 262 23.48 0.25 6.88
N ALA A 263 24.43 0.52 5.99
CA ALA A 263 24.71 1.89 5.54
C ALA A 263 23.51 2.50 4.82
N SER A 264 23.14 3.71 5.17
CA SER A 264 22.05 4.46 4.53
C SER A 264 22.44 5.07 3.17
N LEU A 265 23.73 5.11 2.86
CA LEU A 265 24.27 5.70 1.63
C LEU A 265 23.78 7.15 1.48
N ASN A 266 23.27 7.51 0.33
CA ASN A 266 22.74 8.84 0.05
C ASN A 266 21.18 8.87 0.01
N ALA A 267 20.52 7.92 0.70
CA ALA A 267 19.06 7.80 0.62
C ALA A 267 18.29 8.62 1.66
N LEU A 268 18.96 9.06 2.74
CA LEU A 268 18.28 9.66 3.88
C LEU A 268 17.52 10.94 3.54
N LEU A 269 18.08 11.86 2.77
CA LEU A 269 17.40 13.10 2.42
C LEU A 269 16.01 12.85 1.80
N GLU A 270 15.94 11.96 0.80
CA GLU A 270 14.69 11.66 0.13
C GLU A 270 13.73 10.85 1.02
N MET A 271 14.26 9.98 1.89
CA MET A 271 13.45 9.22 2.84
C MET A 271 12.83 10.12 3.92
N TYR A 272 13.58 11.05 4.49
CA TYR A 272 13.11 12.03 5.46
C TYR A 272 12.09 13.00 4.84
N GLN A 273 12.45 13.62 3.72
CA GLN A 273 11.57 14.58 3.04
C GLN A 273 10.33 13.89 2.49
N GLY A 274 10.47 12.69 1.97
CA GLY A 274 9.35 11.88 1.47
C GLY A 274 8.36 11.55 2.59
N PHE A 275 8.83 11.11 3.74
CA PHE A 275 7.96 10.83 4.88
C PHE A 275 7.27 12.09 5.42
N PHE A 276 8.00 13.23 5.46
CA PHE A 276 7.40 14.50 5.84
C PHE A 276 6.28 14.92 4.88
N LEU A 277 6.43 14.70 3.58
CA LEU A 277 5.42 15.05 2.57
C LEU A 277 4.31 14.00 2.43
N ALA A 278 4.49 12.80 2.93
CA ALA A 278 3.59 11.68 2.72
C ALA A 278 2.11 11.98 3.06
N PRO A 279 1.75 12.61 4.18
CA PRO A 279 0.36 12.95 4.48
C PRO A 279 -0.28 13.85 3.42
N HIS A 280 0.49 14.82 2.89
CA HIS A 280 0.04 15.71 1.82
C HIS A 280 -0.17 14.92 0.51
N VAL A 281 0.83 14.13 0.08
CA VAL A 281 0.75 13.39 -1.18
C VAL A 281 -0.37 12.35 -1.15
N VAL A 282 -0.55 11.65 -0.03
CA VAL A 282 -1.68 10.74 0.17
C VAL A 282 -3.02 11.48 0.04
N SER A 283 -3.14 12.69 0.59
CA SER A 283 -4.35 13.49 0.44
C SER A 283 -4.65 13.86 -1.01
N GLN A 284 -3.62 14.17 -1.81
CA GLN A 284 -3.75 14.47 -3.23
C GLN A 284 -4.22 13.23 -4.03
N SER A 285 -3.64 12.07 -3.71
CA SER A 285 -4.03 10.79 -4.30
C SER A 285 -5.49 10.42 -3.98
N LEU A 286 -5.92 10.63 -2.74
CA LEU A 286 -7.30 10.40 -2.31
C LEU A 286 -8.29 11.33 -3.03
N LYS A 287 -7.97 12.62 -3.13
CA LYS A 287 -8.78 13.57 -3.93
C LYS A 287 -8.89 13.12 -5.38
N GLY A 288 -7.78 12.68 -5.96
CA GLY A 288 -7.74 12.11 -7.30
C GLY A 288 -8.62 10.87 -7.44
N ALA A 289 -8.59 9.95 -6.47
CA ALA A 289 -9.43 8.76 -6.45
C ALA A 289 -10.94 9.11 -6.36
N LEU A 290 -11.32 10.08 -5.51
CA LEU A 290 -12.71 10.55 -5.44
C LEU A 290 -13.17 11.19 -6.73
N PHE A 291 -12.31 12.03 -7.33
CA PHE A 291 -12.61 12.64 -8.65
C PHE A 291 -12.79 11.55 -9.70
N THR A 292 -11.89 10.59 -9.77
CA THR A 292 -11.96 9.46 -10.72
C THR A 292 -13.26 8.70 -10.55
N SER A 293 -13.65 8.36 -9.32
CA SER A 293 -14.90 7.66 -9.03
C SER A 293 -16.11 8.43 -9.55
N LEU A 294 -16.34 9.65 -9.07
CA LEU A 294 -17.54 10.40 -9.40
C LEU A 294 -17.57 10.83 -10.88
N PHE A 295 -16.43 11.25 -11.45
CA PHE A 295 -16.36 11.68 -12.84
C PHE A 295 -16.68 10.52 -13.81
N LEU A 296 -16.12 9.33 -13.56
CA LEU A 296 -16.41 8.16 -14.40
C LEU A 296 -17.84 7.65 -14.21
N GLU A 297 -18.43 7.76 -13.01
CA GLU A 297 -19.87 7.49 -12.81
C GLU A 297 -20.78 8.43 -13.61
N LYS A 298 -20.45 9.73 -13.65
CA LYS A 298 -21.17 10.70 -14.50
C LYS A 298 -21.05 10.38 -16.01
N MET A 299 -20.06 9.56 -16.36
CA MET A 299 -19.85 9.02 -17.71
C MET A 299 -20.44 7.60 -17.90
N ASN A 300 -21.32 7.15 -16.98
CA ASN A 300 -21.98 5.84 -16.98
C ASN A 300 -21.00 4.64 -16.89
N MET A 301 -19.83 4.83 -16.26
CA MET A 301 -18.91 3.75 -15.94
C MET A 301 -19.15 3.27 -14.50
N ASN A 302 -18.89 2.00 -14.24
CA ASN A 302 -19.02 1.45 -12.89
C ASN A 302 -17.67 1.55 -12.15
N THR A 303 -17.69 2.16 -10.97
CA THR A 303 -16.49 2.40 -10.15
C THR A 303 -16.66 1.79 -8.75
N THR A 304 -15.55 1.37 -8.14
CA THR A 304 -15.52 0.86 -6.76
C THR A 304 -14.19 1.25 -6.10
N PRO A 305 -14.20 1.79 -4.86
CA PRO A 305 -15.38 2.22 -4.11
C PRO A 305 -16.05 3.44 -4.74
N LYS A 306 -17.29 3.72 -4.33
CA LYS A 306 -18.00 4.94 -4.74
C LYS A 306 -17.37 6.15 -4.04
N TYR A 307 -17.55 7.34 -4.62
CA TYR A 307 -16.95 8.57 -4.06
C TYR A 307 -17.40 8.88 -2.63
N TYR A 308 -18.57 8.41 -2.21
CA TYR A 308 -19.14 8.62 -0.88
C TYR A 308 -18.83 7.49 0.10
N GLU A 309 -18.23 6.39 -0.34
CA GLU A 309 -17.84 5.27 0.53
C GLU A 309 -16.53 5.58 1.26
N LYS A 310 -16.43 5.10 2.51
CA LYS A 310 -15.19 5.23 3.31
C LYS A 310 -14.04 4.54 2.58
N ARG A 311 -12.91 5.24 2.49
CA ARG A 311 -11.68 4.72 1.89
C ARG A 311 -10.66 4.41 2.98
N THR A 312 -9.93 3.34 2.77
CA THR A 312 -8.86 2.89 3.65
C THR A 312 -7.58 2.55 2.87
N ASP A 313 -7.61 2.76 1.55
CA ASP A 313 -6.47 2.72 0.65
C ASP A 313 -6.63 3.74 -0.49
N LEU A 314 -5.68 3.75 -1.44
CA LEU A 314 -5.65 4.67 -2.57
C LEU A 314 -6.26 4.09 -3.85
N ILE A 315 -6.72 2.84 -3.85
CA ILE A 315 -7.09 2.14 -5.07
C ILE A 315 -8.52 2.51 -5.49
N GLN A 316 -8.65 2.92 -6.74
CA GLN A 316 -9.93 3.15 -7.41
C GLN A 316 -10.07 2.21 -8.59
N THR A 317 -10.98 1.25 -8.51
CA THR A 317 -11.32 0.41 -9.66
C THR A 317 -12.33 1.08 -10.58
N VAL A 318 -12.15 0.83 -11.86
CA VAL A 318 -13.13 1.16 -12.90
C VAL A 318 -13.37 -0.07 -13.78
N LYS A 319 -14.63 -0.43 -13.95
CA LYS A 319 -15.06 -1.59 -14.74
C LYS A 319 -15.46 -1.17 -16.15
N PHE A 320 -14.87 -1.81 -17.13
CA PHE A 320 -15.14 -1.60 -18.55
C PHE A 320 -16.01 -2.72 -19.14
N LYS A 321 -16.72 -2.41 -20.23
CA LYS A 321 -17.52 -3.40 -20.95
C LYS A 321 -16.69 -4.29 -21.85
N THR A 322 -15.57 -3.78 -22.36
CA THR A 322 -14.68 -4.49 -23.28
C THR A 322 -13.21 -4.27 -22.92
N LYS A 323 -12.35 -5.18 -23.38
CA LYS A 323 -10.91 -5.05 -23.20
C LYS A 323 -10.34 -3.82 -23.93
N GLU A 324 -10.91 -3.46 -25.08
CA GLU A 324 -10.48 -2.30 -25.86
C GLU A 324 -10.69 -1.00 -25.10
N GLN A 325 -11.81 -0.87 -24.36
CA GLN A 325 -12.05 0.27 -23.48
C GLN A 325 -10.99 0.34 -22.37
N MET A 326 -10.68 -0.78 -21.71
CA MET A 326 -9.68 -0.85 -20.66
C MET A 326 -8.29 -0.50 -21.18
N ILE A 327 -7.88 -1.09 -22.31
CA ILE A 327 -6.58 -0.82 -22.94
C ILE A 327 -6.46 0.67 -23.30
N SER A 328 -7.45 1.23 -24.01
CA SER A 328 -7.43 2.64 -24.40
C SER A 328 -7.40 3.58 -23.19
N PHE A 329 -8.11 3.25 -22.10
CA PHE A 329 -8.07 4.02 -20.87
C PHE A 329 -6.66 4.01 -20.25
N CYS A 330 -6.04 2.85 -20.09
CA CYS A 330 -4.69 2.73 -19.56
C CYS A 330 -3.65 3.45 -20.44
N GLN A 331 -3.73 3.29 -21.77
CA GLN A 331 -2.87 4.02 -22.70
C GLN A 331 -3.03 5.53 -22.56
N SER A 332 -4.25 6.04 -22.34
CA SER A 332 -4.49 7.46 -22.11
C SER A 332 -3.86 7.97 -20.81
N ILE A 333 -3.91 7.18 -19.76
CA ILE A 333 -3.21 7.50 -18.49
C ILE A 333 -1.69 7.56 -18.71
N GLN A 334 -1.12 6.60 -19.48
CA GLN A 334 0.30 6.62 -19.84
C GLN A 334 0.67 7.88 -20.63
N HIS A 335 -0.12 8.26 -21.61
CA HIS A 335 0.10 9.46 -22.43
C HIS A 335 -0.05 10.77 -21.63
N ALA A 336 -0.71 10.73 -20.47
CA ALA A 336 -0.81 11.86 -19.56
C ALA A 336 0.27 11.86 -18.45
N SER A 337 1.11 10.84 -18.39
CA SER A 337 2.18 10.72 -17.39
C SER A 337 3.37 11.64 -17.72
N PRO A 338 4.17 12.05 -16.70
CA PRO A 338 5.34 12.90 -16.94
C PRO A 338 6.50 12.17 -17.63
N ILE A 339 6.60 10.86 -17.41
CA ILE A 339 7.68 10.02 -17.93
C ILE A 339 7.10 9.02 -18.94
N ASN A 340 7.82 8.80 -20.03
CA ASN A 340 7.45 7.83 -21.07
C ASN A 340 6.05 8.06 -21.69
N ALA A 341 5.55 9.27 -21.70
CA ALA A 341 4.23 9.63 -22.23
C ALA A 341 4.03 9.28 -23.72
N HIS A 342 5.11 9.14 -24.46
CA HIS A 342 5.10 8.80 -25.90
C HIS A 342 4.97 7.29 -26.17
N PHE A 343 5.07 6.45 -25.15
CA PHE A 343 4.85 5.01 -25.28
C PHE A 343 3.38 4.67 -25.07
N SER A 344 2.89 3.68 -25.83
CA SER A 344 1.58 3.07 -25.62
C SER A 344 1.78 1.68 -25.02
N PRO A 345 1.40 1.46 -23.75
CA PRO A 345 1.51 0.14 -23.16
C PRO A 345 0.55 -0.84 -23.87
N GLU A 346 1.03 -2.07 -24.05
CA GLU A 346 0.25 -3.20 -24.55
C GLU A 346 0.17 -4.28 -23.47
N PRO A 347 -0.93 -5.04 -23.43
CA PRO A 347 -1.02 -6.19 -22.53
C PRO A 347 0.15 -7.15 -22.78
N SER A 348 0.82 -7.56 -21.71
CA SER A 348 1.96 -8.45 -21.80
C SER A 348 2.07 -9.34 -20.57
N TYR A 349 2.78 -10.46 -20.72
CA TYR A 349 3.07 -11.37 -19.63
C TYR A 349 3.77 -10.65 -18.46
N MET A 350 3.28 -10.92 -17.26
CA MET A 350 3.88 -10.48 -16.03
C MET A 350 4.07 -11.67 -15.08
N PRO A 351 5.26 -11.86 -14.49
CA PRO A 351 5.50 -12.93 -13.52
C PRO A 351 4.49 -12.86 -12.35
N GLY A 352 3.92 -14.01 -11.99
CA GLY A 352 2.93 -14.12 -10.92
C GLY A 352 1.47 -13.93 -11.38
N TYR A 353 1.21 -13.65 -12.66
CA TYR A 353 -0.15 -13.51 -13.21
C TYR A 353 -0.43 -14.55 -14.30
N GLU A 354 -1.66 -15.09 -14.30
CA GLU A 354 -2.11 -16.05 -15.32
C GLU A 354 -2.48 -15.36 -16.64
N ASP A 355 -3.05 -14.15 -16.55
CA ASP A 355 -3.46 -13.34 -17.69
C ASP A 355 -2.44 -12.23 -17.99
N ASP A 356 -2.38 -11.81 -19.25
CA ASP A 356 -1.61 -10.63 -19.62
C ASP A 356 -2.09 -9.39 -18.85
N VAL A 357 -1.15 -8.59 -18.38
CA VAL A 357 -1.43 -7.35 -17.64
C VAL A 357 -1.11 -6.15 -18.51
N ILE A 358 -2.02 -5.17 -18.55
CA ILE A 358 -1.67 -3.83 -19.06
C ILE A 358 -1.23 -2.98 -17.89
N MET A 359 -0.11 -2.25 -18.04
CA MET A 359 0.43 -1.38 -17.00
C MET A 359 0.78 -0.01 -17.58
N ALA A 360 0.05 1.00 -17.15
CA ALA A 360 0.34 2.40 -17.41
C ALA A 360 0.96 3.02 -16.15
N ALA A 361 2.27 3.20 -16.16
CA ALA A 361 3.05 3.68 -15.01
C ALA A 361 4.22 4.56 -15.50
N GLY A 362 3.90 5.74 -15.99
CA GLY A 362 4.91 6.75 -16.37
C GLY A 362 5.39 7.54 -15.15
N THR A 363 6.04 6.85 -14.22
CA THR A 363 6.45 7.33 -12.90
C THR A 363 7.93 7.73 -12.87
N PHE A 364 8.30 8.67 -11.98
CA PHE A 364 9.71 9.03 -11.72
C PHE A 364 10.46 7.88 -11.04
N ILE A 365 9.77 7.14 -10.18
CA ILE A 365 10.29 5.99 -9.46
C ILE A 365 9.62 4.74 -10.02
N GLN A 366 10.40 3.82 -10.57
CA GLN A 366 9.87 2.61 -11.18
C GLN A 366 9.05 1.78 -10.18
N GLY A 367 7.80 1.47 -10.54
CA GLY A 367 6.89 0.70 -9.69
C GLY A 367 6.25 1.49 -8.55
N SER A 368 6.47 2.80 -8.48
CA SER A 368 5.81 3.66 -7.48
C SER A 368 4.31 3.71 -7.71
N SER A 369 3.55 3.34 -6.68
CA SER A 369 2.09 3.38 -6.70
C SER A 369 1.48 4.58 -5.96
N ILE A 370 2.32 5.42 -5.35
CA ILE A 370 1.88 6.75 -4.89
C ILE A 370 1.88 7.77 -6.04
N GLU A 371 2.60 7.48 -7.12
CA GLU A 371 2.48 8.19 -8.39
C GLU A 371 1.32 7.61 -9.20
N LEU A 372 0.71 8.43 -10.08
CA LEU A 372 -0.44 7.99 -10.86
C LEU A 372 -0.10 6.81 -11.76
N SER A 373 -0.83 5.73 -11.60
CA SER A 373 -0.81 4.56 -12.48
C SER A 373 -2.22 4.02 -12.72
N ALA A 374 -2.37 3.27 -13.81
CA ALA A 374 -3.59 2.51 -14.11
C ALA A 374 -3.17 1.18 -14.72
N ASP A 375 -3.54 0.10 -14.08
CA ASP A 375 -3.12 -1.24 -14.46
C ASP A 375 -4.21 -2.28 -14.17
N GLY A 376 -4.05 -3.48 -14.71
CA GLY A 376 -4.90 -4.61 -14.41
C GLY A 376 -4.79 -5.75 -15.42
N PRO A 377 -5.17 -6.97 -15.01
CA PRO A 377 -5.17 -8.13 -15.88
C PRO A 377 -6.28 -8.05 -16.93
N ILE A 378 -5.98 -8.48 -18.16
CA ILE A 378 -6.92 -8.46 -19.28
C ILE A 378 -7.81 -9.70 -19.24
N ARG A 379 -8.75 -9.69 -18.31
CA ARG A 379 -9.77 -10.73 -18.15
C ARG A 379 -11.10 -10.13 -17.73
N PRO A 380 -12.25 -10.73 -18.08
CA PRO A 380 -13.52 -10.30 -17.50
C PRO A 380 -13.50 -10.34 -15.96
N PRO A 381 -14.02 -9.29 -15.32
CA PRO A 381 -14.87 -8.23 -15.86
C PRO A 381 -14.14 -6.97 -16.39
N TYR A 382 -12.90 -7.02 -16.84
CA TYR A 382 -12.09 -5.91 -17.37
C TYR A 382 -12.04 -4.70 -16.43
N GLU A 383 -11.36 -4.87 -15.31
CA GLU A 383 -11.19 -3.84 -14.29
C GLU A 383 -9.80 -3.24 -14.35
N ALA A 384 -9.73 -1.91 -14.52
CA ALA A 384 -8.49 -1.19 -14.28
C ALA A 384 -8.45 -0.63 -12.87
N TYR A 385 -7.29 -0.72 -12.25
CA TYR A 385 -6.97 -0.23 -10.92
C TYR A 385 -6.19 1.07 -11.06
N VAL A 386 -6.86 2.20 -10.81
CA VAL A 386 -6.26 3.53 -10.82
C VAL A 386 -5.80 3.85 -9.42
N GLN A 387 -4.55 4.23 -9.27
CA GLN A 387 -3.97 4.48 -7.96
C GLN A 387 -2.94 5.59 -8.00
N GLY A 388 -2.74 6.25 -6.86
CA GLY A 388 -1.75 7.28 -6.71
C GLY A 388 -2.11 8.61 -7.38
N GLY A 389 -1.13 9.47 -7.38
CA GLY A 389 -1.18 10.84 -7.91
C GLY A 389 -0.48 11.79 -6.96
N LEU A 390 0.72 12.26 -7.31
CA LEU A 390 1.48 13.22 -6.49
C LEU A 390 0.74 14.55 -6.33
N THR A 391 -0.10 14.89 -7.32
CA THR A 391 -0.95 16.07 -7.30
C THR A 391 -2.34 15.72 -7.81
N TYR A 392 -3.36 16.29 -7.20
CA TYR A 392 -4.76 16.16 -7.63
C TYR A 392 -4.96 16.61 -9.09
N GLU A 393 -4.32 17.71 -9.48
CA GLU A 393 -4.40 18.29 -10.82
C GLU A 393 -3.93 17.31 -11.89
N HIS A 394 -2.86 16.56 -11.63
CA HIS A 394 -2.37 15.55 -12.57
C HIS A 394 -3.40 14.43 -12.78
N VAL A 395 -3.96 13.89 -11.71
CA VAL A 395 -5.01 12.85 -11.80
C VAL A 395 -6.21 13.37 -12.56
N LYS A 396 -6.71 14.57 -12.24
CA LYS A 396 -7.83 15.22 -12.92
C LYS A 396 -7.58 15.38 -14.42
N ILE A 397 -6.38 15.86 -14.81
CA ILE A 397 -6.00 16.01 -16.22
C ILE A 397 -5.98 14.65 -16.90
N ALA A 398 -5.31 13.66 -16.31
CA ALA A 398 -5.13 12.34 -16.92
C ALA A 398 -6.47 11.63 -17.14
N VAL A 399 -7.32 11.56 -16.11
CA VAL A 399 -8.63 10.90 -16.20
C VAL A 399 -9.59 11.65 -17.16
N THR A 400 -9.54 12.99 -17.17
CA THR A 400 -10.33 13.77 -18.12
C THR A 400 -9.89 13.53 -19.57
N ARG A 401 -8.58 13.43 -19.83
CA ARG A 401 -8.04 13.09 -21.16
C ARG A 401 -8.43 11.67 -21.56
N ALA A 402 -8.37 10.72 -20.65
CA ALA A 402 -8.77 9.34 -20.92
C ALA A 402 -10.25 9.24 -21.38
N VAL A 403 -11.17 9.94 -20.73
CA VAL A 403 -12.57 9.98 -21.13
C VAL A 403 -12.74 10.65 -22.50
N LYS A 404 -12.02 11.74 -22.79
CA LYS A 404 -12.05 12.39 -24.11
C LYS A 404 -11.61 11.43 -25.21
N GLN A 405 -10.49 10.74 -25.01
CA GLN A 405 -9.96 9.77 -25.98
C GLN A 405 -10.94 8.61 -26.22
N LEU A 406 -11.54 8.04 -25.17
CA LEU A 406 -12.54 6.99 -25.30
C LEU A 406 -13.76 7.44 -26.13
N LYS A 407 -14.20 8.70 -25.97
CA LYS A 407 -15.28 9.30 -26.79
C LYS A 407 -14.87 9.52 -28.23
N GLU A 408 -13.69 10.05 -28.48
CA GLU A 408 -13.14 10.29 -29.82
C GLU A 408 -12.98 8.99 -30.60
N GLN A 409 -12.67 7.90 -29.91
CA GLN A 409 -12.59 6.56 -30.52
C GLN A 409 -13.96 5.86 -30.64
N GLY A 410 -15.03 6.46 -30.15
CA GLY A 410 -16.36 5.86 -30.16
C GLY A 410 -16.53 4.66 -29.24
N LEU A 411 -15.65 4.51 -28.27
CA LEU A 411 -15.66 3.41 -27.27
C LEU A 411 -16.69 3.67 -26.18
N ILE A 412 -17.05 4.92 -25.93
CA ILE A 412 -18.10 5.34 -24.98
C ILE A 412 -18.95 6.45 -25.59
N GLU A 413 -20.21 6.63 -25.09
CA GLU A 413 -21.17 7.66 -25.55
C GLU A 413 -20.86 9.07 -25.01
#